data_a6ab4ff189b2157464b9fd808d089154
#
_entry.id   a6ab4ff189b2157464b9fd808d089154
#
_cell.length_a   1.000
_cell.length_b   1.000
_cell.length_c   1.000
_cell.angle_alpha   90.00
_cell.angle_beta   90.00
_cell.angle_gamma   90.00
#
_symmetry.space_group_name_H-M   'P 1'
#
loop_
_entity.id
_entity.type
_entity.pdbx_description
1 polymer ?
#
loop_
_entity_poly.entity_id
_entity_poly.type
_entity_poly.pdbx_seq_one_letter_code
_entity_poly.pdbx_strand_id
1 'polypeptide(L)'
;MRLGIGSYAFAWAIGVPGHPPARPTTAFDLLETAARFDVRLVQICDNLPLTQLSPAELDRFAARANELNIQVELGTLGLDHDNLRAHLQLAQRFGCLFVRVVVDSKGDEPTPEVIVARLRPLVTEFAATGVKLAIENHDRFRSRTLAWIVEQLGPAHVGICLDTVNSFGALEGPEVVVQTLAPYTLCLHVKDFTIRRVSHRMGFILEGCPAGQGQLDVLWLLKQLANCPHYFNVILETWVPPSDSLEETIARARAWTE
;
A
#
# COMPACT_ATOMS: atom_id res chain seq x y z
N MET A 1 -9.79 -11.08 -8.21
CA MET A 1 -8.71 -10.08 -8.34
C MET A 1 -9.26 -8.87 -9.07
N ARG A 2 -9.10 -7.67 -8.54
CA ARG A 2 -9.45 -6.39 -9.17
C ARG A 2 -8.20 -5.51 -9.20
N LEU A 3 -8.10 -4.66 -10.25
CA LEU A 3 -7.10 -3.60 -10.29
C LEU A 3 -7.66 -2.36 -9.58
N GLY A 4 -6.84 -1.77 -8.74
CA GLY A 4 -7.12 -0.54 -8.01
C GLY A 4 -5.96 0.45 -8.12
N ILE A 5 -6.21 1.66 -7.66
CA ILE A 5 -5.21 2.73 -7.60
C ILE A 5 -4.97 3.09 -6.13
N GLY A 6 -3.72 3.05 -5.70
CA GLY A 6 -3.31 3.50 -4.38
C GLY A 6 -3.12 5.02 -4.31
N SER A 7 -3.35 5.61 -3.14
CA SER A 7 -3.04 7.02 -2.91
C SER A 7 -1.55 7.34 -3.15
N TYR A 8 -0.66 6.35 -2.99
CA TYR A 8 0.76 6.49 -3.28
C TYR A 8 1.10 6.57 -4.79
N ALA A 9 0.17 6.22 -5.70
CA ALA A 9 0.34 6.53 -7.12
C ALA A 9 0.35 8.06 -7.38
N PHE A 10 -0.22 8.84 -6.47
CA PHE A 10 -0.29 10.30 -6.52
C PHE A 10 0.46 10.98 -5.37
N ALA A 11 1.47 10.32 -4.77
CA ALA A 11 2.20 10.84 -3.61
C ALA A 11 2.67 12.29 -3.81
N TRP A 12 3.27 12.63 -4.96
CA TRP A 12 3.71 13.98 -5.27
C TRP A 12 2.58 15.01 -5.37
N ALA A 13 1.42 14.60 -5.86
CA ALA A 13 0.26 15.48 -5.98
C ALA A 13 -0.50 15.64 -4.64
N ILE A 14 -0.39 14.68 -3.73
CA ILE A 14 -0.91 14.75 -2.36
C ILE A 14 0.04 15.60 -1.50
N GLY A 15 1.34 15.31 -1.56
CA GLY A 15 2.39 16.02 -0.85
C GLY A 15 3.43 15.07 -0.26
N VAL A 16 4.65 15.17 -0.75
CA VAL A 16 5.82 14.49 -0.19
C VAL A 16 6.49 15.43 0.81
N PRO A 17 7.06 14.95 1.93
CA PRO A 17 7.76 15.80 2.89
C PRO A 17 8.78 16.71 2.25
N GLY A 18 8.69 18.01 2.50
CA GLY A 18 9.53 19.06 1.89
C GLY A 18 9.07 19.54 0.51
N HIS A 19 8.05 18.91 -0.09
CA HIS A 19 7.55 19.24 -1.43
C HIS A 19 6.02 19.38 -1.44
N PRO A 20 5.43 20.36 -0.75
CA PRO A 20 3.99 20.56 -0.73
C PRO A 20 3.53 21.10 -2.10
N PRO A 21 2.56 20.46 -2.77
CA PRO A 21 1.98 21.00 -3.99
C PRO A 21 1.11 22.23 -3.69
N ALA A 22 0.98 23.15 -4.66
CA ALA A 22 0.15 24.36 -4.51
C ALA A 22 -1.33 24.00 -4.25
N ARG A 23 -1.81 22.91 -4.82
CA ARG A 23 -3.15 22.33 -4.58
C ARG A 23 -3.01 20.83 -4.34
N PRO A 24 -2.99 20.40 -3.08
CA PRO A 24 -2.95 18.97 -2.74
C PRO A 24 -4.15 18.20 -3.29
N THR A 25 -3.90 17.02 -3.83
CA THR A 25 -4.95 16.07 -4.22
C THR A 25 -5.66 15.57 -2.96
N THR A 26 -6.99 15.59 -2.98
CA THR A 26 -7.84 15.11 -1.89
C THR A 26 -8.32 13.68 -2.11
N ALA A 27 -8.91 13.05 -1.08
CA ALA A 27 -9.56 11.75 -1.22
C ALA A 27 -10.70 11.76 -2.25
N PHE A 28 -11.43 12.87 -2.37
CA PHE A 28 -12.47 13.04 -3.38
C PHE A 28 -11.87 13.11 -4.80
N ASP A 29 -10.77 13.85 -4.99
CA ASP A 29 -10.08 13.92 -6.27
C ASP A 29 -9.57 12.52 -6.72
N LEU A 30 -9.19 11.65 -5.76
CA LEU A 30 -8.78 10.27 -6.05
C LEU A 30 -9.95 9.44 -6.55
N LEU A 31 -11.16 9.56 -5.96
CA LEU A 31 -12.37 8.89 -6.47
C LEU A 31 -12.69 9.33 -7.91
N GLU A 32 -12.68 10.65 -8.17
CA GLU A 32 -12.94 11.18 -9.51
C GLU A 32 -11.91 10.70 -10.53
N THR A 33 -10.65 10.60 -10.11
CA THR A 33 -9.57 10.10 -10.97
C THR A 33 -9.76 8.62 -11.28
N ALA A 34 -10.06 7.79 -10.28
CA ALA A 34 -10.34 6.38 -10.48
C ALA A 34 -11.54 6.17 -11.42
N ALA A 35 -12.62 6.94 -11.23
CA ALA A 35 -13.79 6.89 -12.09
C ALA A 35 -13.47 7.24 -13.55
N ARG A 36 -12.63 8.27 -13.76
CA ARG A 36 -12.19 8.69 -15.11
C ARG A 36 -11.40 7.61 -15.83
N PHE A 37 -10.62 6.79 -15.10
CA PHE A 37 -9.86 5.67 -15.66
C PHE A 37 -10.65 4.36 -15.69
N ASP A 38 -11.95 4.41 -15.38
CA ASP A 38 -12.82 3.23 -15.23
C ASP A 38 -12.31 2.19 -14.22
N VAL A 39 -11.54 2.64 -13.21
CA VAL A 39 -11.07 1.83 -12.09
C VAL A 39 -12.09 1.90 -10.95
N ARG A 40 -12.48 0.73 -10.44
CA ARG A 40 -13.55 0.61 -9.43
C ARG A 40 -13.04 0.23 -8.04
N LEU A 41 -11.77 0.50 -7.79
CA LEU A 41 -11.13 0.26 -6.51
C LEU A 41 -10.08 1.34 -6.24
N VAL A 42 -10.13 1.93 -5.04
CA VAL A 42 -9.08 2.80 -4.54
C VAL A 42 -8.57 2.29 -3.20
N GLN A 43 -7.28 2.39 -2.96
CA GLN A 43 -6.71 2.19 -1.62
C GLN A 43 -6.18 3.51 -1.10
N ILE A 44 -6.72 3.95 0.04
CA ILE A 44 -6.37 5.23 0.67
C ILE A 44 -5.51 4.94 1.90
N CYS A 45 -4.28 5.43 1.86
CA CYS A 45 -3.27 5.17 2.87
C CYS A 45 -3.01 6.40 3.76
N ASP A 46 -2.01 6.28 4.61
CA ASP A 46 -1.58 7.29 5.59
C ASP A 46 -1.18 8.64 4.99
N ASN A 47 -0.80 8.70 3.71
CA ASN A 47 -0.55 9.95 3.01
C ASN A 47 -1.82 10.76 2.68
N LEU A 48 -3.01 10.15 2.83
CA LEU A 48 -4.31 10.77 2.56
C LEU A 48 -5.37 10.29 3.59
N PRO A 49 -5.14 10.47 4.91
CA PRO A 49 -5.85 9.76 5.95
C PRO A 49 -7.33 10.18 6.06
N LEU A 50 -8.26 9.25 5.83
CA LEU A 50 -9.70 9.47 5.99
C LEU A 50 -10.10 9.74 7.47
N THR A 51 -9.26 9.35 8.43
CA THR A 51 -9.45 9.63 9.85
C THR A 51 -9.44 11.12 10.18
N GLN A 52 -8.92 11.97 9.30
CA GLN A 52 -8.93 13.43 9.46
C GLN A 52 -10.20 14.10 8.94
N LEU A 53 -11.05 13.38 8.21
CA LEU A 53 -12.31 13.92 7.74
C LEU A 53 -13.34 14.00 8.88
N SER A 54 -14.12 15.06 8.89
CA SER A 54 -15.27 15.16 9.79
C SER A 54 -16.32 14.09 9.46
N PRO A 55 -17.23 13.74 10.39
CA PRO A 55 -18.31 12.78 10.13
C PRO A 55 -19.12 13.12 8.87
N ALA A 56 -19.46 14.41 8.67
CA ALA A 56 -20.20 14.87 7.50
C ALA A 56 -19.40 14.74 6.18
N GLU A 57 -18.08 14.91 6.23
CA GLU A 57 -17.21 14.68 5.07
C GLU A 57 -17.09 13.19 4.76
N LEU A 58 -16.97 12.34 5.78
CA LEU A 58 -16.97 10.89 5.61
C LEU A 58 -18.30 10.40 5.01
N ASP A 59 -19.46 10.98 5.42
CA ASP A 59 -20.75 10.65 4.82
C ASP A 59 -20.78 11.02 3.34
N ARG A 60 -20.34 12.23 2.99
CA ARG A 60 -20.24 12.67 1.59
C ARG A 60 -19.27 11.81 0.78
N PHE A 61 -18.11 11.46 1.35
CA PHE A 61 -17.13 10.61 0.69
C PHE A 61 -17.70 9.21 0.42
N ALA A 62 -18.36 8.60 1.39
CA ALA A 62 -19.00 7.29 1.23
C ALA A 62 -20.13 7.34 0.18
N ALA A 63 -20.98 8.37 0.20
CA ALA A 63 -22.01 8.59 -0.80
C ALA A 63 -21.40 8.70 -2.21
N ARG A 64 -20.32 9.48 -2.35
CA ARG A 64 -19.66 9.66 -3.64
C ARG A 64 -18.99 8.39 -4.15
N ALA A 65 -18.33 7.62 -3.28
CA ALA A 65 -17.75 6.32 -3.63
C ALA A 65 -18.85 5.34 -4.15
N ASN A 66 -20.00 5.32 -3.47
CA ASN A 66 -21.15 4.51 -3.88
C ASN A 66 -21.73 4.96 -5.24
N GLU A 67 -21.93 6.27 -5.46
CA GLU A 67 -22.40 6.81 -6.74
C GLU A 67 -21.49 6.40 -7.91
N LEU A 68 -20.19 6.42 -7.69
CA LEU A 68 -19.18 6.04 -8.67
C LEU A 68 -18.96 4.52 -8.77
N ASN A 69 -19.63 3.73 -7.90
CA ASN A 69 -19.42 2.29 -7.75
C ASN A 69 -17.94 1.94 -7.52
N ILE A 70 -17.28 2.69 -6.64
CA ILE A 70 -15.87 2.50 -6.29
C ILE A 70 -15.79 1.88 -4.90
N GLN A 71 -15.11 0.73 -4.79
CA GLN A 71 -14.74 0.11 -3.52
C GLN A 71 -13.55 0.88 -2.92
N VAL A 72 -13.58 1.05 -1.59
CA VAL A 72 -12.50 1.68 -0.84
C VAL A 72 -11.78 0.63 -0.02
N GLU A 73 -10.46 0.61 -0.08
CA GLU A 73 -9.57 -0.09 0.84
C GLU A 73 -8.77 0.94 1.64
N LEU A 74 -8.28 0.53 2.81
CA LEU A 74 -7.63 1.43 3.75
C LEU A 74 -6.23 0.94 4.10
N GLY A 75 -5.31 1.91 4.23
CA GLY A 75 -3.97 1.70 4.72
C GLY A 75 -3.57 2.73 5.78
N THR A 76 -2.72 2.31 6.71
CA THR A 76 -2.17 3.19 7.75
C THR A 76 -0.73 2.81 8.06
N LEU A 77 -0.09 3.60 8.92
CA LEU A 77 1.25 3.32 9.44
C LEU A 77 1.28 3.39 10.97
N GLY A 78 2.26 2.67 11.54
CA GLY A 78 2.47 2.59 12.99
C GLY A 78 1.52 1.62 13.67
N LEU A 79 1.87 1.31 14.91
CA LEU A 79 1.17 0.33 15.75
C LEU A 79 0.42 0.99 16.92
N ASP A 80 0.03 2.26 16.76
CA ASP A 80 -0.83 2.93 17.74
C ASP A 80 -2.22 2.30 17.75
N HIS A 81 -2.67 1.90 18.94
CA HIS A 81 -3.91 1.14 19.10
C HIS A 81 -5.15 1.97 18.76
N ASP A 82 -5.17 3.26 19.10
CA ASP A 82 -6.34 4.11 18.85
C ASP A 82 -6.43 4.42 17.35
N ASN A 83 -5.29 4.64 16.69
CA ASN A 83 -5.24 4.79 15.25
C ASN A 83 -5.73 3.51 14.53
N LEU A 84 -5.28 2.33 14.95
CA LEU A 84 -5.71 1.06 14.35
C LEU A 84 -7.20 0.78 14.60
N ARG A 85 -7.76 1.12 15.77
CA ARG A 85 -9.21 1.05 16.04
C ARG A 85 -10.02 2.02 15.18
N ALA A 86 -9.52 3.24 14.98
CA ALA A 86 -10.15 4.19 14.07
C ALA A 86 -10.21 3.65 12.64
N HIS A 87 -9.13 3.02 12.15
CA HIS A 87 -9.11 2.38 10.84
C HIS A 87 -10.00 1.13 10.78
N LEU A 88 -10.15 0.37 11.88
CA LEU A 88 -11.10 -0.72 11.96
C LEU A 88 -12.55 -0.23 11.81
N GLN A 89 -12.91 0.87 12.46
CA GLN A 89 -14.24 1.47 12.31
C GLN A 89 -14.51 1.95 10.88
N LEU A 90 -13.51 2.58 10.24
CA LEU A 90 -13.59 2.94 8.83
C LEU A 90 -13.68 1.71 7.92
N ALA A 91 -12.92 0.65 8.21
CA ALA A 91 -12.97 -0.60 7.45
C ALA A 91 -14.37 -1.23 7.51
N GLN A 92 -15.01 -1.25 8.68
CA GLN A 92 -16.39 -1.72 8.82
C GLN A 92 -17.37 -0.83 8.03
N ARG A 93 -17.17 0.49 8.06
CA ARG A 93 -18.01 1.45 7.33
C ARG A 93 -17.94 1.26 5.82
N PHE A 94 -16.73 1.01 5.26
CA PHE A 94 -16.51 0.85 3.83
C PHE A 94 -16.57 -0.62 3.36
N GLY A 95 -16.81 -1.57 4.27
CA GLY A 95 -16.86 -3.00 3.94
C GLY A 95 -15.51 -3.56 3.51
N CYS A 96 -14.41 -3.02 4.06
CA CYS A 96 -13.07 -3.52 3.77
C CYS A 96 -12.85 -4.91 4.37
N LEU A 97 -12.16 -5.78 3.65
CA LEU A 97 -11.80 -7.11 4.14
C LEU A 97 -10.56 -7.10 5.02
N PHE A 98 -9.75 -6.07 4.90
CA PHE A 98 -8.52 -5.88 5.67
C PHE A 98 -8.20 -4.39 5.82
N VAL A 99 -7.26 -4.08 6.73
CA VAL A 99 -6.56 -2.80 6.83
C VAL A 99 -5.08 -3.07 6.58
N ARG A 100 -4.49 -2.39 5.61
CA ARG A 100 -3.04 -2.43 5.34
C ARG A 100 -2.31 -1.63 6.41
N VAL A 101 -1.20 -2.17 6.93
CA VAL A 101 -0.38 -1.54 7.97
C VAL A 101 1.10 -1.61 7.62
N VAL A 102 1.78 -0.47 7.56
CA VAL A 102 3.23 -0.39 7.72
C VAL A 102 3.53 -0.34 9.21
N VAL A 103 4.35 -1.26 9.71
CA VAL A 103 4.58 -1.41 11.16
C VAL A 103 5.41 -0.29 11.77
N ASP A 104 6.25 0.35 10.98
CA ASP A 104 7.10 1.45 11.39
C ASP A 104 6.36 2.80 11.31
N SER A 105 6.74 3.73 12.15
CA SER A 105 6.30 5.11 12.11
C SER A 105 7.41 6.04 12.56
N LYS A 106 7.22 7.36 12.38
CA LYS A 106 8.24 8.34 12.74
C LYS A 106 8.65 8.23 14.22
N GLY A 107 9.89 7.78 14.46
CA GLY A 107 10.45 7.63 15.79
C GLY A 107 10.04 6.35 16.52
N ASP A 108 9.34 5.42 15.85
CA ASP A 108 8.99 4.11 16.39
C ASP A 108 9.28 3.00 15.37
N GLU A 109 10.36 2.28 15.60
CA GLU A 109 10.83 1.14 14.80
C GLU A 109 10.89 -0.13 15.67
N PRO A 110 9.73 -0.76 15.95
CA PRO A 110 9.65 -1.87 16.90
C PRO A 110 10.35 -3.13 16.39
N THR A 111 10.88 -3.94 17.34
CA THR A 111 11.40 -5.28 16.98
C THR A 111 10.26 -6.23 16.59
N PRO A 112 10.55 -7.35 15.91
CA PRO A 112 9.52 -8.32 15.53
C PRO A 112 8.67 -8.80 16.72
N GLU A 113 9.31 -9.03 17.88
CA GLU A 113 8.63 -9.47 19.11
C GLU A 113 7.70 -8.37 19.65
N VAL A 114 8.14 -7.12 19.58
CA VAL A 114 7.33 -5.97 20.00
C VAL A 114 6.14 -5.77 19.05
N ILE A 115 6.32 -5.97 17.74
CA ILE A 115 5.22 -5.94 16.76
C ILE A 115 4.18 -6.99 17.14
N VAL A 116 4.60 -8.23 17.38
CA VAL A 116 3.69 -9.31 17.78
C VAL A 116 2.97 -8.97 19.08
N ALA A 117 3.69 -8.47 20.09
CA ALA A 117 3.08 -8.11 21.37
C ALA A 117 2.05 -6.98 21.25
N ARG A 118 2.34 -5.93 20.46
CA ARG A 118 1.43 -4.80 20.25
C ARG A 118 0.20 -5.17 19.41
N LEU A 119 0.36 -6.00 18.38
CA LEU A 119 -0.75 -6.36 17.51
C LEU A 119 -1.66 -7.45 18.11
N ARG A 120 -1.16 -8.33 18.95
CA ARG A 120 -1.91 -9.47 19.51
C ARG A 120 -3.28 -9.09 20.11
N PRO A 121 -3.43 -8.04 20.94
CA PRO A 121 -4.73 -7.64 21.46
C PRO A 121 -5.68 -7.17 20.34
N LEU A 122 -5.17 -6.43 19.37
CA LEU A 122 -5.94 -5.89 18.25
C LEU A 122 -6.40 -6.99 17.28
N VAL A 123 -5.60 -8.03 17.06
CA VAL A 123 -6.01 -9.17 16.22
C VAL A 123 -7.33 -9.76 16.68
N THR A 124 -7.57 -9.85 18.00
CA THR A 124 -8.86 -10.33 18.54
C THR A 124 -10.00 -9.37 18.22
N GLU A 125 -9.77 -8.06 18.33
CA GLU A 125 -10.77 -7.02 18.01
C GLU A 125 -11.11 -7.05 16.51
N PHE A 126 -10.10 -7.13 15.65
CA PHE A 126 -10.26 -7.21 14.19
C PHE A 126 -10.98 -8.50 13.78
N ALA A 127 -10.58 -9.65 14.33
CA ALA A 127 -11.19 -10.94 14.06
C ALA A 127 -12.70 -10.97 14.39
N ALA A 128 -13.11 -10.32 15.48
CA ALA A 128 -14.52 -10.21 15.87
C ALA A 128 -15.38 -9.46 14.83
N THR A 129 -14.78 -8.64 13.97
CA THR A 129 -15.48 -7.90 12.91
C THR A 129 -15.36 -8.54 11.53
N GLY A 130 -14.53 -9.58 11.39
CA GLY A 130 -14.21 -10.20 10.11
C GLY A 130 -13.19 -9.43 9.27
N VAL A 131 -12.66 -8.31 9.77
CA VAL A 131 -11.59 -7.53 9.11
C VAL A 131 -10.24 -8.11 9.49
N LYS A 132 -9.32 -8.24 8.52
CA LYS A 132 -7.95 -8.71 8.75
C LYS A 132 -6.96 -7.56 8.85
N LEU A 133 -5.79 -7.82 9.43
CA LEU A 133 -4.64 -6.95 9.31
C LEU A 133 -3.74 -7.44 8.17
N ALA A 134 -3.33 -6.55 7.27
CA ALA A 134 -2.40 -6.85 6.18
C ALA A 134 -1.09 -6.09 6.42
N ILE A 135 -0.07 -6.75 6.96
CA ILE A 135 1.24 -6.13 7.21
C ILE A 135 1.95 -5.99 5.87
N GLU A 136 2.39 -4.78 5.54
CA GLU A 136 3.16 -4.54 4.32
C GLU A 136 4.65 -4.87 4.54
N ASN A 137 5.24 -5.56 3.56
CA ASN A 137 6.69 -5.66 3.51
C ASN A 137 7.27 -4.28 3.14
N HIS A 138 8.03 -3.73 4.08
CA HIS A 138 8.58 -2.39 3.96
C HIS A 138 10.01 -2.36 4.50
N ASP A 139 10.89 -1.72 3.77
CA ASP A 139 12.32 -1.42 3.98
C ASP A 139 13.11 -2.35 4.89
N ARG A 140 12.79 -2.41 6.17
CA ARG A 140 13.65 -2.88 7.25
C ARG A 140 13.68 -4.39 7.45
N PHE A 141 12.55 -5.07 7.22
CA PHE A 141 12.43 -6.49 7.52
C PHE A 141 12.58 -7.37 6.29
N ARG A 142 13.35 -8.45 6.43
CA ARG A 142 13.34 -9.52 5.45
C ARG A 142 11.99 -10.25 5.46
N SER A 143 11.62 -10.77 4.32
CA SER A 143 10.36 -11.49 4.11
C SER A 143 10.14 -12.63 5.10
N ARG A 144 11.18 -13.38 5.47
CA ARG A 144 11.10 -14.44 6.50
C ARG A 144 10.70 -13.92 7.88
N THR A 145 11.15 -12.72 8.25
CA THR A 145 10.76 -12.10 9.52
C THR A 145 9.28 -11.72 9.50
N LEU A 146 8.80 -11.18 8.39
CA LEU A 146 7.39 -10.85 8.24
C LEU A 146 6.49 -12.09 8.23
N ALA A 147 6.91 -13.16 7.55
CA ALA A 147 6.23 -14.45 7.60
C ALA A 147 6.13 -14.97 9.04
N TRP A 148 7.23 -14.91 9.80
CA TRP A 148 7.25 -15.30 11.21
C TRP A 148 6.27 -14.46 12.05
N ILE A 149 6.21 -13.13 11.86
CA ILE A 149 5.25 -12.24 12.55
C ILE A 149 3.82 -12.69 12.27
N VAL A 150 3.48 -12.95 11.01
CA VAL A 150 2.14 -13.43 10.61
C VAL A 150 1.82 -14.77 11.28
N GLU A 151 2.75 -15.70 11.30
CA GLU A 151 2.59 -17.00 11.95
C GLU A 151 2.36 -16.87 13.47
N GLN A 152 3.08 -15.96 14.15
CA GLN A 152 2.90 -15.70 15.57
C GLN A 152 1.55 -15.06 15.91
N LEU A 153 0.98 -14.27 14.99
CA LEU A 153 -0.31 -13.59 15.16
C LEU A 153 -1.51 -14.42 14.69
N GLY A 154 -1.27 -15.43 13.85
CA GLY A 154 -2.28 -16.32 13.27
C GLY A 154 -2.70 -15.91 11.86
N PRO A 155 -2.31 -16.70 10.83
CA PRO A 155 -2.55 -16.38 9.42
C PRO A 155 -4.04 -16.36 9.01
N ALA A 156 -4.93 -16.83 9.88
CA ALA A 156 -6.37 -16.69 9.68
C ALA A 156 -6.83 -15.23 9.78
N HIS A 157 -6.13 -14.39 10.56
CA HIS A 157 -6.55 -13.02 10.89
C HIS A 157 -5.55 -11.95 10.45
N VAL A 158 -4.30 -12.36 10.24
CA VAL A 158 -3.21 -11.47 9.81
C VAL A 158 -2.59 -12.04 8.54
N GLY A 159 -2.36 -11.19 7.56
CA GLY A 159 -1.66 -11.56 6.33
C GLY A 159 -0.73 -10.45 5.88
N ILE A 160 -0.38 -10.47 4.61
CA ILE A 160 0.60 -9.58 4.00
C ILE A 160 -0.08 -8.71 2.93
N CYS A 161 0.22 -7.42 2.95
CA CYS A 161 0.17 -6.56 1.78
C CYS A 161 1.54 -6.69 1.10
N LEU A 162 1.60 -7.47 0.01
CA LEU A 162 2.85 -7.73 -0.69
C LEU A 162 3.18 -6.56 -1.61
N ASP A 163 4.28 -5.88 -1.34
CA ASP A 163 4.83 -4.81 -2.20
C ASP A 163 6.02 -5.34 -3.00
N THR A 164 6.06 -5.00 -4.27
CA THR A 164 7.05 -5.56 -5.22
C THR A 164 8.44 -4.95 -5.12
N VAL A 165 8.61 -3.82 -4.44
CA VAL A 165 9.89 -3.08 -4.42
C VAL A 165 10.39 -2.71 -3.02
N ASN A 166 9.51 -2.55 -2.03
CA ASN A 166 9.91 -2.02 -0.73
C ASN A 166 10.99 -2.87 -0.02
N SER A 167 11.00 -4.19 -0.26
CA SER A 167 12.00 -5.10 0.32
C SER A 167 13.42 -4.94 -0.25
N PHE A 168 13.64 -4.10 -1.26
CA PHE A 168 14.99 -3.73 -1.65
C PHE A 168 15.78 -3.08 -0.50
N GLY A 169 15.09 -2.36 0.41
CA GLY A 169 15.68 -1.84 1.64
C GLY A 169 16.24 -2.95 2.54
N ALA A 170 15.61 -4.12 2.57
CA ALA A 170 16.09 -5.31 3.28
C ALA A 170 17.04 -6.20 2.44
N LEU A 171 17.50 -5.74 1.28
CA LEU A 171 18.35 -6.46 0.32
C LEU A 171 17.68 -7.75 -0.22
N GLU A 172 16.36 -7.70 -0.44
CA GLU A 172 15.60 -8.79 -1.06
C GLU A 172 14.89 -8.29 -2.32
N GLY A 173 15.10 -8.99 -3.43
CA GLY A 173 14.39 -8.74 -4.68
C GLY A 173 13.00 -9.39 -4.72
N PRO A 174 12.18 -9.05 -5.72
CA PRO A 174 10.80 -9.53 -5.83
C PRO A 174 10.66 -11.06 -5.78
N GLU A 175 11.57 -11.80 -6.38
CA GLU A 175 11.51 -13.27 -6.40
C GLU A 175 11.54 -13.87 -4.99
N VAL A 176 12.48 -13.43 -4.14
CA VAL A 176 12.61 -13.91 -2.76
C VAL A 176 11.39 -13.54 -1.94
N VAL A 177 10.92 -12.29 -2.10
CA VAL A 177 9.77 -11.76 -1.39
C VAL A 177 8.50 -12.54 -1.75
N VAL A 178 8.23 -12.70 -3.03
CA VAL A 178 7.04 -13.41 -3.52
C VAL A 178 7.05 -14.87 -3.10
N GLN A 179 8.17 -15.59 -3.28
CA GLN A 179 8.29 -16.99 -2.86
C GLN A 179 8.03 -17.20 -1.37
N THR A 180 8.42 -16.22 -0.54
CA THR A 180 8.25 -16.29 0.91
C THR A 180 6.86 -15.87 1.38
N LEU A 181 6.31 -14.78 0.81
CA LEU A 181 5.11 -14.12 1.33
C LEU A 181 3.81 -14.46 0.58
N ALA A 182 3.89 -15.07 -0.61
CA ALA A 182 2.70 -15.43 -1.39
C ALA A 182 1.62 -16.20 -0.58
N PRO A 183 1.96 -17.17 0.29
CA PRO A 183 0.95 -17.89 1.07
C PRO A 183 0.12 -17.02 2.01
N TYR A 184 0.62 -15.84 2.38
CA TYR A 184 0.00 -14.91 3.33
C TYR A 184 -0.62 -13.69 2.66
N THR A 185 -0.55 -13.57 1.33
CA THR A 185 -0.93 -12.35 0.60
C THR A 185 -2.43 -12.09 0.65
N LEU A 186 -2.81 -10.90 1.11
CA LEU A 186 -4.18 -10.35 1.14
C LEU A 186 -4.35 -9.18 0.17
N CYS A 187 -3.27 -8.51 -0.17
CA CYS A 187 -3.21 -7.37 -1.08
C CYS A 187 -1.88 -7.38 -1.81
N LEU A 188 -1.87 -6.93 -3.06
CA LEU A 188 -0.66 -6.78 -3.86
C LEU A 188 -0.49 -5.32 -4.26
N HIS A 189 0.62 -4.69 -3.85
CA HIS A 189 1.07 -3.41 -4.38
C HIS A 189 2.03 -3.65 -5.52
N VAL A 190 1.67 -3.18 -6.71
CA VAL A 190 2.54 -3.26 -7.89
C VAL A 190 3.19 -1.92 -8.11
N LYS A 191 4.52 -1.94 -7.98
CA LYS A 191 5.43 -0.88 -8.40
C LYS A 191 6.45 -1.53 -9.33
N ASP A 192 6.75 -0.90 -10.45
CA ASP A 192 7.80 -1.37 -11.35
C ASP A 192 9.06 -0.51 -11.20
N PHE A 193 10.19 -1.06 -11.57
CA PHE A 193 11.49 -0.47 -11.31
C PHE A 193 12.49 -0.78 -12.42
N THR A 194 13.53 0.05 -12.48
CA THR A 194 14.73 -0.22 -13.27
C THR A 194 15.96 -0.17 -12.37
N ILE A 195 16.90 -1.09 -12.63
CA ILE A 195 18.24 -1.04 -12.05
C ILE A 195 19.22 -0.85 -13.21
N ARG A 196 19.90 0.28 -13.21
CA ARG A 196 20.87 0.60 -14.26
C ARG A 196 22.22 0.99 -13.67
N ARG A 197 23.28 0.64 -14.40
CA ARG A 197 24.62 1.08 -14.05
C ARG A 197 24.78 2.58 -14.37
N VAL A 198 25.40 3.33 -13.46
CA VAL A 198 25.74 4.73 -13.71
C VAL A 198 26.76 4.89 -14.83
N SER A 199 26.81 6.07 -15.48
CA SER A 199 27.65 6.34 -16.65
C SER A 199 29.14 6.10 -16.41
N HIS A 200 29.65 6.46 -15.24
CA HIS A 200 31.05 6.22 -14.84
C HIS A 200 31.31 4.77 -14.37
N ARG A 201 30.32 3.88 -14.42
CA ARG A 201 30.40 2.42 -14.13
C ARG A 201 30.68 2.03 -12.67
N MET A 202 30.81 2.99 -11.74
CA MET A 202 31.15 2.75 -10.33
C MET A 202 29.90 2.78 -9.42
N GLY A 203 28.81 2.13 -9.83
CA GLY A 203 27.59 2.01 -9.03
C GLY A 203 26.37 1.70 -9.87
N PHE A 204 25.24 1.56 -9.18
CA PHE A 204 23.91 1.35 -9.75
C PHE A 204 22.95 2.40 -9.22
N ILE A 205 21.93 2.70 -10.00
CA ILE A 205 20.75 3.45 -9.60
C ILE A 205 19.56 2.50 -9.71
N LEU A 206 18.74 2.47 -8.69
CA LEU A 206 17.45 1.83 -8.65
C LEU A 206 16.40 2.94 -8.62
N GLU A 207 15.49 2.93 -9.59
CA GLU A 207 14.45 3.95 -9.74
C GLU A 207 13.14 3.28 -10.14
N GLY A 208 11.99 3.91 -9.76
CA GLY A 208 10.70 3.52 -10.28
C GLY A 208 10.56 3.83 -11.78
N CYS A 209 9.65 3.12 -12.44
CA CYS A 209 9.23 3.36 -13.82
C CYS A 209 7.74 3.02 -13.98
N PRO A 210 7.11 3.36 -15.14
CA PRO A 210 5.73 2.95 -15.39
C PRO A 210 5.58 1.43 -15.33
N ALA A 211 4.50 0.95 -14.74
CA ALA A 211 4.24 -0.48 -14.60
C ALA A 211 4.24 -1.19 -15.97
N GLY A 212 4.97 -2.30 -16.06
CA GLY A 212 5.16 -3.07 -17.29
C GLY A 212 6.25 -2.54 -18.23
N GLN A 213 6.96 -1.47 -17.86
CA GLN A 213 8.08 -0.92 -18.64
C GLN A 213 9.44 -1.12 -17.96
N GLY A 214 9.45 -1.76 -16.79
CA GLY A 214 10.65 -1.98 -16.00
C GLY A 214 11.16 -3.41 -16.03
N GLN A 215 11.74 -3.81 -14.92
CA GLN A 215 12.37 -5.12 -14.74
C GLN A 215 11.53 -6.10 -13.91
N LEU A 216 10.35 -5.67 -13.45
CA LEU A 216 9.41 -6.56 -12.77
C LEU A 216 8.74 -7.49 -13.79
N ASP A 217 8.97 -8.80 -13.67
CA ASP A 217 8.19 -9.78 -14.43
C ASP A 217 6.78 -9.93 -13.84
N VAL A 218 5.88 -9.04 -14.28
CA VAL A 218 4.49 -9.00 -13.81
C VAL A 218 3.75 -10.31 -14.12
N LEU A 219 4.04 -10.96 -15.25
CA LEU A 219 3.38 -12.22 -15.61
C LEU A 219 3.84 -13.36 -14.70
N TRP A 220 5.13 -13.43 -14.39
CA TRP A 220 5.65 -14.37 -13.40
C TRP A 220 5.03 -14.12 -12.02
N LEU A 221 5.01 -12.87 -11.56
CA LEU A 221 4.42 -12.47 -10.30
C LEU A 221 2.97 -12.94 -10.16
N LEU A 222 2.14 -12.64 -11.16
CA LEU A 222 0.73 -13.05 -11.16
C LEU A 222 0.57 -14.57 -11.19
N LYS A 223 1.45 -15.30 -11.90
CA LYS A 223 1.46 -16.78 -11.88
C LYS A 223 1.82 -17.34 -10.51
N GLN A 224 2.80 -16.76 -9.80
CA GLN A 224 3.14 -17.19 -8.43
C GLN A 224 1.97 -16.97 -7.47
N LEU A 225 1.25 -15.86 -7.62
CA LEU A 225 0.12 -15.52 -6.77
C LEU A 225 -1.20 -16.17 -7.18
N ALA A 226 -1.28 -16.78 -8.37
CA ALA A 226 -2.51 -17.45 -8.84
C ALA A 226 -3.00 -18.58 -7.93
N ASN A 227 -2.09 -19.20 -7.18
CA ASN A 227 -2.38 -20.28 -6.25
C ASN A 227 -2.48 -19.80 -4.79
N CYS A 228 -2.50 -18.49 -4.55
CA CYS A 228 -2.70 -17.97 -3.20
C CYS A 228 -4.04 -18.43 -2.64
N PRO A 229 -4.09 -18.84 -1.36
CA PRO A 229 -5.30 -19.35 -0.74
C PRO A 229 -6.37 -18.27 -0.52
N HIS A 230 -6.00 -17.00 -0.72
CA HIS A 230 -6.86 -15.85 -0.49
C HIS A 230 -7.16 -15.10 -1.79
N TYR A 231 -8.35 -14.53 -1.85
CA TYR A 231 -8.63 -13.49 -2.83
C TYR A 231 -7.86 -12.22 -2.45
N PHE A 232 -7.19 -11.60 -3.40
CA PHE A 232 -6.49 -10.34 -3.22
C PHE A 232 -6.77 -9.37 -4.38
N ASN A 233 -6.65 -8.10 -4.10
CA ASN A 233 -6.67 -7.05 -5.10
C ASN A 233 -5.25 -6.62 -5.45
N VAL A 234 -5.10 -6.05 -6.64
CA VAL A 234 -3.84 -5.48 -7.14
C VAL A 234 -3.98 -3.97 -7.13
N ILE A 235 -3.12 -3.30 -6.39
CA ILE A 235 -3.10 -1.85 -6.26
C ILE A 235 -1.89 -1.30 -6.99
N LEU A 236 -2.13 -0.43 -7.97
CA LEU A 236 -1.07 0.31 -8.64
C LEU A 236 -0.55 1.41 -7.72
N GLU A 237 0.75 1.41 -7.51
CA GLU A 237 1.51 2.47 -6.87
C GLU A 237 2.75 2.81 -7.70
N THR A 238 3.37 3.95 -7.48
CA THR A 238 4.50 4.40 -8.29
C THR A 238 5.61 5.04 -7.45
N TRP A 239 6.85 4.76 -7.83
CA TRP A 239 8.04 5.45 -7.33
C TRP A 239 8.55 6.43 -8.40
N VAL A 240 7.87 7.53 -8.56
CA VAL A 240 8.24 8.51 -9.58
C VAL A 240 9.47 9.31 -9.12
N PRO A 241 10.61 9.23 -9.82
CA PRO A 241 11.75 10.05 -9.49
C PRO A 241 11.45 11.53 -9.75
N PRO A 242 12.01 12.46 -8.92
CA PRO A 242 11.75 13.87 -9.09
C PRO A 242 12.28 14.38 -10.44
N SER A 243 11.58 15.36 -11.01
CA SER A 243 11.99 16.13 -12.18
C SER A 243 12.60 17.47 -11.73
N ASP A 244 12.90 18.35 -12.68
CA ASP A 244 13.45 19.70 -12.41
C ASP A 244 12.44 20.58 -11.67
N SER A 245 11.14 20.29 -11.78
CA SER A 245 10.09 20.99 -11.02
C SER A 245 9.10 20.00 -10.40
N LEU A 246 8.40 20.46 -9.36
CA LEU A 246 7.34 19.67 -8.71
C LEU A 246 6.17 19.44 -9.67
N GLU A 247 5.81 20.43 -10.47
CA GLU A 247 4.74 20.36 -11.47
C GLU A 247 5.02 19.28 -12.51
N GLU A 248 6.23 19.19 -13.02
CA GLU A 248 6.66 18.14 -13.95
C GLU A 248 6.65 16.76 -13.30
N THR A 249 7.09 16.68 -12.05
CA THR A 249 7.04 15.43 -11.28
C THR A 249 5.60 14.94 -11.09
N ILE A 250 4.69 15.85 -10.74
CA ILE A 250 3.24 15.56 -10.62
C ILE A 250 2.65 15.13 -11.96
N ALA A 251 2.98 15.84 -13.04
CA ALA A 251 2.51 15.49 -14.38
C ALA A 251 3.00 14.09 -14.80
N ARG A 252 4.26 13.76 -14.51
CA ARG A 252 4.84 12.43 -14.73
C ARG A 252 4.13 11.36 -13.91
N ALA A 253 3.87 11.61 -12.63
CA ALA A 253 3.16 10.66 -11.78
C ALA A 253 1.75 10.34 -12.32
N ARG A 254 1.04 11.35 -12.79
CA ARG A 254 -0.26 11.17 -13.45
C ARG A 254 -0.14 10.32 -14.72
N ALA A 255 0.82 10.65 -15.60
CA ALA A 255 1.03 9.91 -16.84
C ALA A 255 1.43 8.43 -16.62
N TRP A 256 2.08 8.12 -15.48
CA TRP A 256 2.43 6.73 -15.14
C TRP A 256 1.25 5.94 -14.58
N THR A 257 0.21 6.62 -14.14
CA THR A 257 -1.01 6.01 -13.59
C THR A 257 -2.08 5.80 -14.67
N GLU A 258 -2.03 6.60 -15.72
CA GLU A 258 -2.87 6.46 -16.94
C GLU A 258 -2.47 5.25 -17.79
#